data_c98ee623ac97cdfad9b9eba17ba8de40
#
_entry.id   c98ee623ac97cdfad9b9eba17ba8de40
#
_cell.length_a   1.000
_cell.length_b   1.000
_cell.length_c   1.000
_cell.angle_alpha   90.00
_cell.angle_beta   90.00
_cell.angle_gamma   90.00
#
_symmetry.space_group_name_H-M   'P 1'
#
loop_
_entity.id
_entity.type
_entity.pdbx_description
1 polymer ?
#
loop_
_entity_poly.entity_id
_entity_poly.type
_entity_poly.pdbx_seq_one_letter_code
_entity_poly.pdbx_strand_id
1 'polypeptide(L)'
;RMVGSWAGAMGNFQFLPSVFLRHAIDADGDGRRDLWQSPEDAILSAGNFLQALGWQPELRWGREIRLPDGFDYALAGRDRRRPLAEWVDLGVTDAWGRPLPRLDLPAAVLVPAGHEGPAFVVYENFDVIMGWNRSEYYALAVGRLADRIAGAGPLAAGLPEDSGPLRREDVKGLQQALADQGYDPGEPDGIVGPTTRRAVSAWQRDRGLVADGHVDQELITALGAGPN
;
A
#
# COMPACT_ATOMS: atom_id res chain seq x y z
N ARG A 1 -23.12 22.39 11.85
CA ARG A 1 -22.65 22.75 10.51
C ARG A 1 -21.86 21.58 9.98
N MET A 2 -22.34 20.94 8.90
CA MET A 2 -21.62 19.86 8.24
C MET A 2 -20.38 20.46 7.56
N VAL A 3 -19.19 20.05 8.01
CA VAL A 3 -17.91 20.46 7.45
C VAL A 3 -17.32 19.25 6.72
N GLY A 4 -16.88 19.46 5.47
CA GLY A 4 -16.28 18.43 4.65
C GLY A 4 -14.98 18.92 4.01
N SER A 5 -14.26 18.02 3.31
CA SER A 5 -13.10 18.36 2.51
C SER A 5 -13.49 19.17 1.26
N TRP A 6 -12.50 19.65 0.48
CA TRP A 6 -12.75 20.35 -0.79
C TRP A 6 -13.55 19.48 -1.79
N ALA A 7 -13.44 18.16 -1.72
CA ALA A 7 -14.20 17.22 -2.54
C ALA A 7 -15.55 16.82 -1.91
N GLY A 8 -15.94 17.46 -0.79
CA GLY A 8 -17.16 17.16 -0.07
C GLY A 8 -17.12 15.87 0.78
N ALA A 9 -15.95 15.30 1.01
CA ALA A 9 -15.81 14.16 1.93
C ALA A 9 -16.15 14.59 3.36
N MET A 10 -16.97 13.80 4.08
CA MET A 10 -17.62 14.20 5.32
C MET A 10 -17.54 13.13 6.41
N GLY A 11 -17.67 13.58 7.65
CA GLY A 11 -17.71 12.73 8.85
C GLY A 11 -16.38 12.06 9.20
N ASN A 12 -16.40 11.21 10.21
CA ASN A 12 -15.21 10.56 10.76
C ASN A 12 -14.45 9.70 9.76
N PHE A 13 -15.14 9.10 8.77
CA PHE A 13 -14.55 8.25 7.75
C PHE A 13 -14.47 8.91 6.36
N GLN A 14 -14.69 10.23 6.28
CA GLN A 14 -14.54 11.00 5.05
C GLN A 14 -15.35 10.43 3.87
N PHE A 15 -16.62 10.12 4.10
CA PHE A 15 -17.53 9.66 3.05
C PHE A 15 -17.77 10.76 2.01
N LEU A 16 -17.61 10.41 0.75
CA LEU A 16 -18.12 11.26 -0.34
C LEU A 16 -19.66 11.31 -0.29
N PRO A 17 -20.30 12.40 -0.75
CA PRO A 17 -21.77 12.52 -0.72
C PRO A 17 -22.51 11.34 -1.35
N SER A 18 -22.02 10.81 -2.48
CA SER A 18 -22.59 9.65 -3.13
C SER A 18 -22.46 8.36 -2.33
N VAL A 19 -21.38 8.21 -1.57
CA VAL A 19 -21.14 7.08 -0.67
C VAL A 19 -22.07 7.19 0.54
N PHE A 20 -22.18 8.39 1.12
CA PHE A 20 -23.10 8.67 2.23
C PHE A 20 -24.55 8.30 1.87
N LEU A 21 -25.04 8.77 0.72
CA LEU A 21 -26.41 8.52 0.31
C LEU A 21 -26.73 7.04 0.15
N ARG A 22 -25.77 6.24 -0.29
CA ARG A 22 -25.95 4.81 -0.56
C ARG A 22 -25.64 3.90 0.62
N HIS A 23 -24.70 4.27 1.49
CA HIS A 23 -24.13 3.34 2.44
C HIS A 23 -24.18 3.82 3.90
N ALA A 24 -24.50 5.10 4.18
CA ALA A 24 -24.69 5.54 5.55
C ALA A 24 -25.97 4.93 6.14
N ILE A 25 -25.87 4.44 7.37
CA ILE A 25 -26.96 3.84 8.12
C ILE A 25 -27.18 4.59 9.45
N ASP A 26 -28.40 4.55 9.92
CA ASP A 26 -28.81 4.95 11.27
C ASP A 26 -28.67 3.72 12.16
N ALA A 27 -27.60 3.64 12.92
CA ALA A 27 -27.24 2.45 13.66
C ALA A 27 -27.77 2.48 15.11
N ASP A 28 -27.94 3.67 15.68
CA ASP A 28 -28.48 3.87 17.02
C ASP A 28 -30.00 4.05 17.03
N GLY A 29 -30.64 4.21 15.86
CA GLY A 29 -32.10 4.27 15.69
C GLY A 29 -32.72 5.61 16.06
N ASP A 30 -31.93 6.70 16.08
CA ASP A 30 -32.42 8.05 16.43
C ASP A 30 -33.14 8.76 15.26
N GLY A 31 -33.21 8.14 14.07
CA GLY A 31 -33.81 8.69 12.85
C GLY A 31 -32.84 9.53 12.01
N ARG A 32 -31.55 9.53 12.31
CA ARG A 32 -30.50 10.27 11.60
C ARG A 32 -29.38 9.34 11.16
N ARG A 33 -28.50 9.82 10.31
CA ARG A 33 -27.25 9.18 9.93
C ARG A 33 -26.11 10.15 10.22
N ASP A 34 -25.68 10.16 11.49
CA ASP A 34 -24.71 11.16 11.97
C ASP A 34 -23.28 10.59 11.97
N LEU A 35 -22.57 10.75 10.86
CA LEU A 35 -21.18 10.32 10.72
C LEU A 35 -20.17 11.23 11.46
N TRP A 36 -20.62 12.27 12.18
CA TRP A 36 -19.75 13.20 12.88
C TRP A 36 -19.79 12.99 14.40
N GLN A 37 -20.97 12.77 14.98
CA GLN A 37 -21.19 12.72 16.42
C GLN A 37 -21.62 11.34 16.94
N SER A 38 -22.23 10.50 16.10
CA SER A 38 -22.56 9.11 16.46
C SER A 38 -21.43 8.16 15.99
N PRO A 39 -20.60 7.63 16.92
CA PRO A 39 -19.61 6.60 16.59
C PRO A 39 -20.26 5.34 16.01
N GLU A 40 -21.45 4.97 16.49
CA GLU A 40 -22.22 3.82 16.06
C GLU A 40 -22.57 3.94 14.57
N ASP A 41 -23.16 5.06 14.16
CA ASP A 41 -23.50 5.35 12.78
C ASP A 41 -22.24 5.35 11.90
N ALA A 42 -21.20 6.03 12.35
CA ALA A 42 -19.97 6.16 11.60
C ALA A 42 -19.29 4.80 11.35
N ILE A 43 -19.12 3.98 12.41
CA ILE A 43 -18.44 2.68 12.32
C ILE A 43 -19.28 1.69 11.51
N LEU A 44 -20.59 1.58 11.78
CA LEU A 44 -21.43 0.62 11.06
C LEU A 44 -21.67 1.03 9.60
N SER A 45 -21.76 2.33 9.31
CA SER A 45 -21.74 2.83 7.93
C SER A 45 -20.45 2.47 7.20
N ALA A 46 -19.30 2.60 7.87
CA ALA A 46 -18.00 2.19 7.31
C ALA A 46 -17.98 0.69 7.01
N GLY A 47 -18.45 -0.15 7.94
CA GLY A 47 -18.59 -1.59 7.75
C GLY A 47 -19.51 -1.93 6.57
N ASN A 48 -20.67 -1.27 6.48
CA ASN A 48 -21.61 -1.44 5.38
C ASN A 48 -20.99 -1.09 4.02
N PHE A 49 -20.18 -0.03 3.97
CA PHE A 49 -19.49 0.34 2.74
C PHE A 49 -18.39 -0.66 2.36
N LEU A 50 -17.58 -1.14 3.32
CA LEU A 50 -16.61 -2.21 3.06
C LEU A 50 -17.28 -3.49 2.55
N GLN A 51 -18.42 -3.88 3.15
CA GLN A 51 -19.20 -5.00 2.68
C GLN A 51 -19.68 -4.80 1.21
N ALA A 52 -20.16 -3.61 0.89
CA ALA A 52 -20.58 -3.26 -0.47
C ALA A 52 -19.42 -3.24 -1.47
N LEU A 53 -18.18 -2.99 -1.01
CA LEU A 53 -16.95 -3.09 -1.81
C LEU A 53 -16.46 -4.55 -1.97
N GLY A 54 -17.10 -5.52 -1.30
CA GLY A 54 -16.78 -6.95 -1.42
C GLY A 54 -15.92 -7.50 -0.29
N TRP A 55 -15.92 -6.88 0.90
CA TRP A 55 -15.19 -7.40 2.06
C TRP A 55 -15.59 -8.84 2.40
N GLN A 56 -14.60 -9.71 2.54
CA GLN A 56 -14.75 -11.11 2.91
C GLN A 56 -14.35 -11.27 4.39
N PRO A 57 -15.30 -11.54 5.31
CA PRO A 57 -15.02 -11.57 6.76
C PRO A 57 -13.98 -12.61 7.18
N GLU A 58 -13.93 -13.75 6.48
CA GLU A 58 -13.01 -14.85 6.80
C GLU A 58 -11.61 -14.67 6.18
N LEU A 59 -11.43 -13.67 5.33
CA LEU A 59 -10.18 -13.40 4.66
C LEU A 59 -9.46 -12.21 5.33
N ARG A 60 -8.17 -12.38 5.62
CA ARG A 60 -7.32 -11.26 6.05
C ARG A 60 -7.09 -10.28 4.89
N TRP A 61 -6.75 -9.02 5.21
CA TRP A 61 -6.29 -8.06 4.21
C TRP A 61 -4.88 -8.41 3.69
N GLY A 62 -4.02 -8.93 4.56
CA GLY A 62 -2.62 -9.28 4.31
C GLY A 62 -1.89 -9.62 5.60
N ARG A 63 -0.59 -9.71 5.50
CA ARG A 63 0.33 -9.85 6.65
C ARG A 63 1.75 -9.48 6.27
N GLU A 64 2.56 -9.11 7.26
CA GLU A 64 3.99 -8.96 7.11
C GLU A 64 4.65 -10.32 6.84
N ILE A 65 5.62 -10.33 5.92
CA ILE A 65 6.36 -11.51 5.46
C ILE A 65 7.85 -11.22 5.45
N ARG A 66 8.64 -12.30 5.36
CA ARG A 66 10.05 -12.24 5.05
C ARG A 66 10.28 -12.87 3.68
N LEU A 67 11.04 -12.17 2.86
CA LEU A 67 11.49 -12.62 1.54
C LEU A 67 12.81 -13.40 1.68
N PRO A 68 13.06 -14.41 0.85
CA PRO A 68 14.34 -15.12 0.84
C PRO A 68 15.44 -14.24 0.26
N ASP A 69 16.69 -14.57 0.58
CA ASP A 69 17.84 -13.96 -0.06
C ASP A 69 17.80 -14.20 -1.57
N GLY A 70 18.13 -13.15 -2.35
CA GLY A 70 18.07 -13.23 -3.82
C GLY A 70 16.66 -13.24 -4.41
N PHE A 71 15.65 -12.80 -3.66
CA PHE A 71 14.28 -12.68 -4.17
C PHE A 71 14.23 -11.83 -5.44
N ASP A 72 13.52 -12.31 -6.46
CA ASP A 72 13.27 -11.54 -7.68
C ASP A 72 12.17 -10.50 -7.46
N TYR A 73 12.56 -9.25 -7.23
CA TYR A 73 11.62 -8.14 -7.01
C TYR A 73 10.74 -7.82 -8.24
N ALA A 74 11.09 -8.32 -9.43
CA ALA A 74 10.20 -8.23 -10.58
C ALA A 74 8.89 -9.01 -10.38
N LEU A 75 8.85 -9.93 -9.42
CA LEU A 75 7.65 -10.68 -9.04
C LEU A 75 6.75 -9.89 -8.07
N ALA A 76 7.27 -8.85 -7.40
CA ALA A 76 6.50 -8.02 -6.50
C ALA A 76 5.60 -7.03 -7.26
N GLY A 77 4.47 -6.69 -6.65
CA GLY A 77 3.49 -5.75 -7.18
C GLY A 77 2.07 -6.26 -7.05
N ARG A 78 1.13 -5.37 -6.79
CA ARG A 78 -0.28 -5.70 -6.55
C ARG A 78 -0.95 -6.38 -7.76
N ASP A 79 -0.52 -6.06 -8.95
CA ASP A 79 -0.97 -6.62 -10.23
C ASP A 79 -0.34 -7.99 -10.55
N ARG A 80 0.60 -8.47 -9.72
CA ARG A 80 1.35 -9.71 -9.93
C ARG A 80 0.89 -10.81 -8.99
N ARG A 81 -0.43 -11.06 -8.99
CA ARG A 81 -1.04 -12.08 -8.14
C ARG A 81 -0.71 -13.49 -8.63
N ARG A 82 -0.45 -14.36 -7.67
CA ARG A 82 -0.31 -15.81 -7.83
C ARG A 82 -0.84 -16.53 -6.60
N PRO A 83 -1.11 -17.84 -6.68
CA PRO A 83 -1.47 -18.62 -5.50
C PRO A 83 -0.47 -18.46 -4.35
N LEU A 84 -0.97 -18.36 -3.11
CA LEU A 84 -0.11 -18.27 -1.92
C LEU A 84 0.88 -19.44 -1.83
N ALA A 85 0.48 -20.63 -2.30
CA ALA A 85 1.36 -21.79 -2.37
C ALA A 85 2.61 -21.55 -3.23
N GLU A 86 2.51 -20.80 -4.33
CA GLU A 86 3.66 -20.47 -5.17
C GLU A 86 4.63 -19.52 -4.46
N TRP A 87 4.13 -18.59 -3.66
CA TRP A 87 4.99 -17.73 -2.83
C TRP A 87 5.76 -18.56 -1.80
N VAL A 88 5.12 -19.59 -1.21
CA VAL A 88 5.80 -20.53 -0.30
C VAL A 88 6.89 -21.30 -1.03
N ASP A 89 6.65 -21.75 -2.27
CA ASP A 89 7.64 -22.46 -3.09
C ASP A 89 8.83 -21.58 -3.47
N LEU A 90 8.61 -20.28 -3.58
CA LEU A 90 9.65 -19.26 -3.76
C LEU A 90 10.40 -18.91 -2.46
N GLY A 91 10.09 -19.58 -1.33
CA GLY A 91 10.79 -19.36 -0.06
C GLY A 91 10.23 -18.25 0.81
N VAL A 92 9.07 -17.65 0.46
CA VAL A 92 8.44 -16.62 1.29
C VAL A 92 7.90 -17.25 2.58
N THR A 93 8.18 -16.58 3.71
CA THR A 93 7.77 -17.01 5.05
C THR A 93 6.98 -15.89 5.75
N ASP A 94 6.40 -16.17 6.92
CA ASP A 94 5.91 -15.10 7.77
C ASP A 94 7.09 -14.25 8.30
N ALA A 95 6.80 -13.12 8.92
CA ALA A 95 7.82 -12.18 9.42
C ALA A 95 8.83 -12.80 10.42
N TRP A 96 8.50 -13.95 10.99
CA TRP A 96 9.35 -14.68 11.95
C TRP A 96 10.02 -15.93 11.35
N GLY A 97 9.95 -16.11 10.02
CA GLY A 97 10.59 -17.22 9.32
C GLY A 97 9.80 -18.54 9.37
N ARG A 98 8.54 -18.53 9.81
CA ARG A 98 7.68 -19.72 9.83
C ARG A 98 7.00 -19.89 8.48
N PRO A 99 6.74 -21.13 8.02
CA PRO A 99 6.05 -21.38 6.77
C PRO A 99 4.66 -20.74 6.72
N LEU A 100 4.30 -20.15 5.60
CA LEU A 100 2.93 -19.74 5.31
C LEU A 100 2.08 -20.97 4.92
N PRO A 101 0.73 -20.91 5.08
CA PRO A 101 -0.13 -21.98 4.63
C PRO A 101 -0.09 -22.13 3.10
N ARG A 102 -0.06 -23.37 2.62
CA ARG A 102 -0.11 -23.67 1.18
C ARG A 102 -1.56 -23.69 0.70
N LEU A 103 -2.01 -22.57 0.19
CA LEU A 103 -3.39 -22.37 -0.27
C LEU A 103 -3.40 -21.91 -1.73
N ASP A 104 -4.42 -22.33 -2.46
CA ASP A 104 -4.77 -21.76 -3.76
C ASP A 104 -5.57 -20.44 -3.55
N LEU A 105 -4.91 -19.50 -2.89
CA LEU A 105 -5.46 -18.19 -2.56
C LEU A 105 -4.67 -17.13 -3.32
N PRO A 106 -5.31 -16.34 -4.20
CA PRO A 106 -4.63 -15.27 -4.92
C PRO A 106 -4.00 -14.26 -3.97
N ALA A 107 -2.70 -14.08 -4.08
CA ALA A 107 -1.91 -13.21 -3.22
C ALA A 107 -0.88 -12.42 -4.03
N ALA A 108 -0.57 -11.21 -3.60
CA ALA A 108 0.51 -10.40 -4.16
C ALA A 108 1.52 -10.04 -3.07
N VAL A 109 2.78 -9.90 -3.45
CA VAL A 109 3.84 -9.41 -2.56
C VAL A 109 4.06 -7.93 -2.81
N LEU A 110 4.11 -7.13 -1.74
CA LEU A 110 4.42 -5.70 -1.77
C LEU A 110 5.67 -5.41 -0.96
N VAL A 111 6.52 -4.52 -1.46
CA VAL A 111 7.74 -4.01 -0.83
C VAL A 111 7.69 -2.48 -0.79
N PRO A 112 6.84 -1.90 0.06
CA PRO A 112 6.53 -0.47 0.03
C PRO A 112 7.75 0.43 0.33
N ALA A 113 8.71 -0.07 1.10
CA ALA A 113 9.93 0.63 1.48
C ALA A 113 11.20 -0.10 0.97
N GLY A 114 11.11 -0.71 -0.23
CA GLY A 114 12.24 -1.41 -0.84
C GLY A 114 12.63 -2.71 -0.14
N HIS A 115 13.80 -3.22 -0.51
CA HIS A 115 14.31 -4.50 -0.04
C HIS A 115 14.77 -4.48 1.43
N GLU A 116 15.09 -3.33 1.95
CA GLU A 116 15.50 -3.14 3.35
C GLU A 116 14.31 -2.93 4.30
N GLY A 117 13.15 -2.65 3.75
CA GLY A 117 11.94 -2.38 4.53
C GLY A 117 11.04 -3.60 4.73
N PRO A 118 9.91 -3.41 5.41
CA PRO A 118 8.93 -4.46 5.61
C PRO A 118 8.29 -4.88 4.28
N ALA A 119 8.19 -6.20 4.07
CA ALA A 119 7.45 -6.79 2.96
C ALA A 119 6.10 -7.32 3.45
N PHE A 120 5.12 -7.34 2.57
CA PHE A 120 3.78 -7.82 2.87
C PHE A 120 3.28 -8.78 1.79
N VAL A 121 2.59 -9.83 2.20
CA VAL A 121 1.67 -10.54 1.32
C VAL A 121 0.27 -9.99 1.54
N VAL A 122 -0.42 -9.64 0.44
CA VAL A 122 -1.74 -9.03 0.47
C VAL A 122 -2.75 -9.87 -0.32
N TYR A 123 -3.99 -9.87 0.15
CA TYR A 123 -5.09 -10.66 -0.39
C TYR A 123 -6.19 -9.75 -0.95
N GLU A 124 -7.32 -10.33 -1.34
CA GLU A 124 -8.43 -9.59 -1.97
C GLU A 124 -9.00 -8.46 -1.09
N ASN A 125 -9.06 -8.65 0.23
CA ASN A 125 -9.51 -7.60 1.15
C ASN A 125 -8.60 -6.36 1.16
N PHE A 126 -7.34 -6.49 0.73
CA PHE A 126 -6.49 -5.31 0.49
C PHE A 126 -7.03 -4.44 -0.64
N ASP A 127 -7.52 -5.07 -1.73
CA ASP A 127 -8.14 -4.33 -2.83
C ASP A 127 -9.47 -3.70 -2.43
N VAL A 128 -10.20 -4.31 -1.51
CA VAL A 128 -11.41 -3.72 -0.92
C VAL A 128 -11.06 -2.41 -0.19
N ILE A 129 -9.99 -2.41 0.62
CA ILE A 129 -9.51 -1.17 1.27
C ILE A 129 -9.05 -0.15 0.21
N MET A 130 -8.36 -0.60 -0.85
CA MET A 130 -7.99 0.25 -1.99
C MET A 130 -9.20 0.83 -2.74
N GLY A 131 -10.35 0.17 -2.69
CA GLY A 131 -11.62 0.68 -3.21
C GLY A 131 -12.11 1.92 -2.45
N TRP A 132 -11.73 2.06 -1.19
CA TRP A 132 -11.99 3.25 -0.38
C TRP A 132 -11.03 4.40 -0.72
N ASN A 133 -9.74 4.10 -0.74
CA ASN A 133 -8.68 5.05 -1.07
C ASN A 133 -7.59 4.33 -1.89
N ARG A 134 -7.30 4.84 -3.07
CA ARG A 134 -6.40 4.21 -4.05
C ARG A 134 -4.91 4.27 -3.69
N SER A 135 -4.56 4.55 -2.45
CA SER A 135 -3.18 4.55 -1.96
C SER A 135 -2.84 3.22 -1.28
N GLU A 136 -1.82 2.53 -1.76
CA GLU A 136 -1.29 1.31 -1.12
C GLU A 136 -0.83 1.58 0.31
N TYR A 137 -0.20 2.72 0.57
CA TYR A 137 0.21 3.12 1.92
C TYR A 137 -0.99 3.32 2.85
N TYR A 138 -2.09 3.89 2.33
CA TYR A 138 -3.33 3.99 3.10
C TYR A 138 -3.88 2.61 3.44
N ALA A 139 -3.95 1.72 2.46
CA ALA A 139 -4.47 0.36 2.67
C ALA A 139 -3.61 -0.44 3.65
N LEU A 140 -2.27 -0.34 3.56
CA LEU A 140 -1.34 -0.93 4.52
C LEU A 140 -1.56 -0.35 5.93
N ALA A 141 -1.67 0.98 6.05
CA ALA A 141 -1.89 1.64 7.34
C ALA A 141 -3.21 1.22 7.99
N VAL A 142 -4.31 1.18 7.23
CA VAL A 142 -5.63 0.73 7.72
C VAL A 142 -5.58 -0.73 8.15
N GLY A 143 -5.01 -1.61 7.32
CA GLY A 143 -4.88 -3.03 7.64
C GLY A 143 -4.02 -3.26 8.88
N ARG A 144 -2.88 -2.57 8.99
CA ARG A 144 -2.01 -2.65 10.17
C ARG A 144 -2.67 -2.06 11.43
N LEU A 145 -3.41 -0.97 11.30
CA LEU A 145 -4.17 -0.41 12.43
C LEU A 145 -5.22 -1.42 12.93
N ALA A 146 -5.95 -2.06 12.03
CA ALA A 146 -6.90 -3.11 12.38
C ALA A 146 -6.21 -4.27 13.12
N ASP A 147 -5.06 -4.75 12.63
CA ASP A 147 -4.26 -5.77 13.32
C ASP A 147 -3.83 -5.31 14.71
N ARG A 148 -3.40 -4.04 14.86
CA ARG A 148 -2.99 -3.47 16.16
C ARG A 148 -4.14 -3.39 17.14
N ILE A 149 -5.34 -3.00 16.69
CA ILE A 149 -6.56 -2.99 17.51
C ILE A 149 -6.91 -4.41 17.95
N ALA A 150 -6.69 -5.41 17.08
CA ALA A 150 -6.88 -6.82 17.40
C ALA A 150 -5.75 -7.44 18.25
N GLY A 151 -4.78 -6.64 18.74
CA GLY A 151 -3.73 -7.06 19.65
C GLY A 151 -2.43 -7.52 18.99
N ALA A 152 -2.26 -7.35 17.67
CA ALA A 152 -1.00 -7.66 17.02
C ALA A 152 0.15 -6.75 17.51
N GLY A 153 1.38 -7.28 17.51
CA GLY A 153 2.61 -6.55 17.83
C GLY A 153 3.00 -5.49 16.76
N PRO A 154 4.11 -4.74 16.97
CA PRO A 154 4.68 -3.89 15.93
C PRO A 154 5.12 -4.70 14.72
N LEU A 155 5.56 -4.03 13.65
CA LEU A 155 6.22 -4.68 12.52
C LEU A 155 7.50 -5.36 13.01
N ALA A 156 7.80 -6.54 12.48
CA ALA A 156 9.02 -7.28 12.79
C ALA A 156 10.23 -6.67 12.09
N ALA A 157 10.06 -6.22 10.84
CA ALA A 157 11.06 -5.42 10.15
C ALA A 157 10.90 -3.94 10.51
N GLY A 158 12.01 -3.26 10.79
CA GLY A 158 12.05 -1.80 10.93
C GLY A 158 11.77 -1.09 9.61
N LEU A 159 11.49 0.20 9.69
CA LEU A 159 11.55 1.06 8.50
C LEU A 159 13.02 1.45 8.27
N PRO A 160 13.48 1.54 7.01
CA PRO A 160 14.79 2.09 6.69
C PRO A 160 14.94 3.51 7.26
N GLU A 161 16.16 3.88 7.70
CA GLU A 161 16.42 5.19 8.32
C GLU A 161 16.05 6.35 7.38
N ASP A 162 16.27 6.17 6.08
CA ASP A 162 16.01 7.19 5.06
C ASP A 162 14.59 7.11 4.44
N SER A 163 13.64 6.45 5.10
CA SER A 163 12.25 6.33 4.63
C SER A 163 11.41 7.62 4.78
N GLY A 164 12.04 8.77 4.82
CA GLY A 164 11.38 10.08 4.85
C GLY A 164 10.60 10.42 3.58
N PRO A 165 9.69 11.41 3.64
CA PRO A 165 8.93 11.83 2.48
C PRO A 165 9.86 12.51 1.45
N LEU A 166 9.82 12.03 0.22
CA LEU A 166 10.53 12.64 -0.90
C LEU A 166 9.84 13.94 -1.34
N ARG A 167 10.63 14.94 -1.70
CA ARG A 167 10.09 16.17 -2.30
C ARG A 167 9.69 15.90 -3.75
N ARG A 168 8.62 16.51 -4.18
CA ARG A 168 8.14 16.35 -5.56
C ARG A 168 9.19 16.75 -6.59
N GLU A 169 9.97 17.79 -6.32
CA GLU A 169 11.03 18.26 -7.23
C GLU A 169 12.20 17.27 -7.30
N ASP A 170 12.56 16.60 -6.20
CA ASP A 170 13.60 15.57 -6.19
C ASP A 170 13.17 14.36 -7.04
N VAL A 171 11.90 13.97 -6.95
CA VAL A 171 11.33 12.90 -7.79
C VAL A 171 11.31 13.29 -9.27
N LYS A 172 10.97 14.54 -9.61
CA LYS A 172 11.07 15.01 -11.00
C LYS A 172 12.51 14.98 -11.52
N GLY A 173 13.47 15.41 -10.69
CA GLY A 173 14.88 15.35 -11.03
C GLY A 173 15.33 13.91 -11.30
N LEU A 174 14.91 12.97 -10.46
CA LEU A 174 15.16 11.54 -10.65
C LEU A 174 14.55 11.02 -11.96
N GLN A 175 13.28 11.35 -12.24
CA GLN A 175 12.62 10.96 -13.48
C GLN A 175 13.36 11.50 -14.71
N GLN A 176 13.77 12.77 -14.68
CA GLN A 176 14.56 13.38 -15.75
C GLN A 176 15.93 12.69 -15.91
N ALA A 177 16.65 12.45 -14.81
CA ALA A 177 17.96 11.80 -14.84
C ALA A 177 17.89 10.34 -15.37
N LEU A 178 16.81 9.63 -15.10
CA LEU A 178 16.54 8.32 -15.69
C LEU A 178 16.30 8.42 -17.19
N ALA A 179 15.48 9.37 -17.63
CA ALA A 179 15.18 9.59 -19.05
C ALA A 179 16.46 9.97 -19.83
N ASP A 180 17.30 10.84 -19.29
CA ASP A 180 18.57 11.25 -19.90
C ASP A 180 19.57 10.08 -20.05
N GLN A 181 19.43 9.05 -19.18
CA GLN A 181 20.21 7.80 -19.25
C GLN A 181 19.55 6.71 -20.11
N GLY A 182 18.42 7.00 -20.78
CA GLY A 182 17.76 6.10 -21.72
C GLY A 182 16.74 5.13 -21.10
N TYR A 183 16.38 5.32 -19.84
CA TYR A 183 15.25 4.60 -19.21
C TYR A 183 13.94 5.34 -19.46
N ASP A 184 12.80 4.64 -19.32
CA ASP A 184 11.47 5.23 -19.48
C ASP A 184 10.75 5.35 -18.13
N PRO A 185 10.94 6.45 -17.36
CA PRO A 185 10.23 6.68 -16.09
C PRO A 185 8.81 7.25 -16.28
N GLY A 186 8.39 7.51 -17.50
CA GLY A 186 7.23 8.33 -17.83
C GLY A 186 7.55 9.83 -17.80
N GLU A 187 6.51 10.67 -17.86
CA GLU A 187 6.69 12.12 -17.75
C GLU A 187 7.19 12.51 -16.34
N PRO A 188 8.08 13.51 -16.23
CA PRO A 188 8.58 14.01 -14.95
C PRO A 188 7.50 14.78 -14.16
N ASP A 189 6.51 14.08 -13.64
CA ASP A 189 5.40 14.63 -12.86
C ASP A 189 5.67 14.76 -11.36
N GLY A 190 6.77 14.16 -10.88
CA GLY A 190 7.16 14.13 -9.49
C GLY A 190 6.35 13.14 -8.64
N ILE A 191 5.77 12.11 -9.28
CA ILE A 191 5.02 11.05 -8.62
C ILE A 191 5.71 9.70 -8.91
N VAL A 192 6.06 8.97 -7.86
CA VAL A 192 6.64 7.63 -8.00
C VAL A 192 5.53 6.62 -8.33
N GLY A 193 5.20 6.54 -9.62
CA GLY A 193 4.23 5.58 -10.15
C GLY A 193 4.85 4.25 -10.58
N PRO A 194 4.04 3.30 -11.08
CA PRO A 194 4.53 2.00 -11.56
C PRO A 194 5.55 2.11 -12.69
N THR A 195 5.43 3.12 -13.56
CA THR A 195 6.37 3.35 -14.67
C THR A 195 7.72 3.81 -14.14
N THR A 196 7.74 4.79 -13.22
CA THR A 196 8.95 5.25 -12.56
C THR A 196 9.65 4.10 -11.82
N ARG A 197 8.91 3.27 -11.05
CA ARG A 197 9.47 2.11 -10.35
C ARG A 197 10.11 1.09 -11.31
N ARG A 198 9.49 0.84 -12.48
CA ARG A 198 10.09 -0.05 -13.49
C ARG A 198 11.39 0.50 -14.05
N ALA A 199 11.45 1.80 -14.33
CA ALA A 199 12.66 2.46 -14.81
C ALA A 199 13.79 2.41 -13.76
N VAL A 200 13.46 2.66 -12.50
CA VAL A 200 14.40 2.52 -11.36
C VAL A 200 14.91 1.08 -11.27
N SER A 201 14.02 0.08 -11.29
CA SER A 201 14.41 -1.33 -11.23
C SER A 201 15.34 -1.73 -12.40
N ALA A 202 15.10 -1.22 -13.61
CA ALA A 202 15.97 -1.44 -14.75
C ALA A 202 17.35 -0.79 -14.52
N TRP A 203 17.37 0.45 -14.07
CA TRP A 203 18.60 1.19 -13.75
C TRP A 203 19.43 0.49 -12.66
N GLN A 204 18.78 0.01 -11.58
CA GLN A 204 19.42 -0.75 -10.51
C GLN A 204 20.02 -2.06 -11.05
N ARG A 205 19.28 -2.80 -11.86
CA ARG A 205 19.71 -4.08 -12.47
C ARG A 205 20.96 -3.89 -13.33
N ASP A 206 21.01 -2.87 -14.18
CA ASP A 206 22.14 -2.59 -15.05
C ASP A 206 23.41 -2.24 -14.28
N ARG A 207 23.28 -1.89 -13.00
CA ARG A 207 24.38 -1.56 -12.08
C ARG A 207 24.68 -2.68 -11.08
N GLY A 208 24.01 -3.82 -11.19
CA GLY A 208 24.19 -4.95 -10.28
C GLY A 208 23.68 -4.68 -8.85
N LEU A 209 22.80 -3.69 -8.69
CA LEU A 209 22.13 -3.38 -7.42
C LEU A 209 20.88 -4.26 -7.25
N VAL A 210 20.32 -4.29 -6.03
CA VAL A 210 19.02 -4.94 -5.79
C VAL A 210 17.94 -4.17 -6.56
N ALA A 211 17.32 -4.84 -7.52
CA ALA A 211 16.40 -4.22 -8.48
C ALA A 211 14.96 -4.20 -7.97
N ASP A 212 14.73 -3.56 -6.80
CA ASP A 212 13.43 -3.48 -6.13
C ASP A 212 12.53 -2.33 -6.62
N GLY A 213 13.10 -1.41 -7.41
CA GLY A 213 12.38 -0.26 -7.95
C GLY A 213 11.98 0.78 -6.87
N HIS A 214 12.54 0.68 -5.66
CA HIS A 214 12.29 1.65 -4.61
C HIS A 214 13.04 2.97 -4.89
N VAL A 215 12.39 4.07 -4.53
CA VAL A 215 12.97 5.42 -4.65
C VAL A 215 13.15 5.98 -3.25
N ASP A 216 14.38 6.25 -2.89
CA ASP A 216 14.81 6.87 -1.65
C ASP A 216 15.78 8.04 -1.92
N GLN A 217 16.28 8.68 -0.88
CA GLN A 217 17.18 9.82 -1.01
C GLN A 217 18.58 9.38 -1.50
N GLU A 218 19.00 8.17 -1.17
CA GLU A 218 20.28 7.62 -1.63
C GLU A 218 20.27 7.42 -3.15
N LEU A 219 19.22 6.83 -3.69
CA LEU A 219 19.03 6.67 -5.13
C LEU A 219 18.99 8.01 -5.87
N ILE A 220 18.26 9.01 -5.33
CA ILE A 220 18.20 10.36 -5.89
C ILE A 220 19.60 10.98 -5.97
N THR A 221 20.39 10.81 -4.92
CA THR A 221 21.79 11.29 -4.86
C THR A 221 22.68 10.54 -5.86
N ALA A 222 22.55 9.22 -5.94
CA ALA A 222 23.32 8.38 -6.86
C ALA A 222 23.03 8.69 -8.34
N LEU A 223 21.82 9.14 -8.66
CA LEU A 223 21.43 9.59 -10.00
C LEU A 223 21.86 11.05 -10.31
N GLY A 224 22.44 11.76 -9.34
CA GLY A 224 22.82 13.16 -9.48
C GLY A 224 21.62 14.12 -9.52
N ALA A 225 20.46 13.67 -9.03
CA ALA A 225 19.20 14.41 -9.04
C ALA A 225 18.91 15.14 -7.72
N GLY A 226 19.85 15.10 -6.78
CA GLY A 226 19.74 15.80 -5.50
C GLY A 226 19.90 17.32 -5.62
N PRO A 227 19.46 18.09 -4.62
CA PRO A 227 19.68 19.54 -4.62
C PRO A 227 21.19 19.86 -4.61
N ASN A 228 21.62 20.73 -5.54
CA ASN A 228 22.94 21.37 -5.50
C ASN A 228 23.07 22.23 -4.24
#